data_9cbdd39d95b55db62ea9670d07cbda2c
#
_entry.id   9cbdd39d95b55db62ea9670d07cbda2c
#
_cell.length_a   1.000
_cell.length_b   1.000
_cell.length_c   1.000
_cell.angle_alpha   90.00
_cell.angle_beta   90.00
_cell.angle_gamma   90.00
#
_symmetry.space_group_name_H-M   'P 1'
#
loop_
_entity.id
_entity.type
_entity.pdbx_description
1 polymer ?
#
loop_
_entity_poly.entity_id
_entity_poly.type
_entity_poly.pdbx_seq_one_letter_code
_entity_poly.pdbx_strand_id
1 'polypeptide(L)'
;VEDQTEIYNRSINEDTLRWWSEQSPEALEEAMGDNGRIPLKECMEILYKFCWNRRAVWSNGASFDCVVMEHAWRQTSDKPNPIPWQFWTMCDTRTLWEITGVSLKDGGHTTSHKAVEDAERQAIVVQKAYTKLIKAELVAPAR
;
A
#
# COMPACT_ATOMS: atom_id res chain seq x y z
N VAL A 1 4.50 -15.95 -8.31
CA VAL A 1 3.12 -15.86 -8.85
C VAL A 1 2.43 -17.22 -8.74
N GLU A 2 3.10 -18.33 -9.11
CA GLU A 2 2.52 -19.69 -9.12
C GLU A 2 1.88 -20.07 -7.78
N ASP A 3 2.54 -19.84 -6.64
CA ASP A 3 1.98 -20.15 -5.33
C ASP A 3 0.65 -19.41 -5.05
N GLN A 4 0.51 -18.18 -5.55
CA GLN A 4 -0.72 -17.40 -5.33
C GLN A 4 -1.88 -17.93 -6.17
N THR A 5 -1.62 -18.36 -7.40
CA THR A 5 -2.67 -18.91 -8.28
C THR A 5 -3.02 -20.34 -7.91
N GLU A 6 -2.03 -21.18 -7.69
CA GLU A 6 -2.22 -22.62 -7.43
C GLU A 6 -2.67 -22.92 -6.01
N ILE A 7 -2.06 -22.29 -5.00
CA ILE A 7 -2.34 -22.56 -3.59
C ILE A 7 -3.54 -21.77 -3.09
N TYR A 8 -3.60 -20.46 -3.47
CA TYR A 8 -4.61 -19.54 -2.93
C TYR A 8 -5.72 -19.19 -3.92
N ASN A 9 -5.72 -19.81 -5.11
CA ASN A 9 -6.73 -19.60 -6.16
C ASN A 9 -6.97 -18.10 -6.47
N ARG A 10 -5.90 -17.31 -6.53
CA ARG A 10 -5.96 -15.90 -6.89
C ARG A 10 -5.94 -15.77 -8.41
N SER A 11 -6.77 -14.90 -8.93
CA SER A 11 -6.85 -14.66 -10.37
C SER A 11 -5.76 -13.71 -10.86
N ILE A 12 -5.35 -13.91 -12.09
CA ILE A 12 -4.51 -12.97 -12.85
C ILE A 12 -5.43 -12.16 -13.76
N ASN A 13 -5.27 -10.84 -13.73
CA ASN A 13 -6.01 -9.94 -14.62
C ASN A 13 -5.13 -9.60 -15.83
N GLU A 14 -5.62 -9.92 -17.04
CA GLU A 14 -4.87 -9.71 -18.30
C GLU A 14 -4.61 -8.23 -18.59
N ASP A 15 -5.54 -7.34 -18.27
CA ASP A 15 -5.33 -5.90 -18.47
C ASP A 15 -4.24 -5.35 -17.55
N THR A 16 -4.15 -5.90 -16.34
CA THR A 16 -3.06 -5.57 -15.41
C THR A 16 -1.71 -6.06 -15.94
N LEU A 17 -1.64 -7.28 -16.49
CA LEU A 17 -0.42 -7.79 -17.11
C LEU A 17 0.00 -6.95 -18.31
N ARG A 18 -0.97 -6.57 -19.16
CA ARG A 18 -0.71 -5.67 -20.30
C ARG A 18 -0.17 -4.34 -19.83
N TRP A 19 -0.78 -3.72 -18.82
CA TRP A 19 -0.30 -2.47 -18.26
C TRP A 19 1.13 -2.58 -17.73
N TRP A 20 1.48 -3.67 -17.03
CA TRP A 20 2.85 -3.90 -16.56
C TRP A 20 3.84 -4.07 -17.70
N SER A 21 3.44 -4.70 -18.82
CA SER A 21 4.31 -4.87 -19.99
C SER A 21 4.68 -3.55 -20.69
N GLU A 22 3.94 -2.48 -20.42
CA GLU A 22 4.18 -1.12 -20.93
C GLU A 22 5.05 -0.27 -19.99
N GLN A 23 5.38 -0.80 -18.79
CA GLN A 23 6.23 -0.09 -17.84
C GLN A 23 7.72 -0.28 -18.16
N SER A 24 8.59 0.43 -17.39
CA SER A 24 10.03 0.25 -17.56
C SER A 24 10.46 -1.19 -17.24
N PRO A 25 11.53 -1.71 -17.89
CA PRO A 25 12.04 -3.04 -17.60
C PRO A 25 12.35 -3.26 -16.10
N GLU A 26 12.86 -2.22 -15.43
CA GLU A 26 13.20 -2.25 -14.01
C GLU A 26 11.94 -2.36 -13.13
N ALA A 27 10.89 -1.63 -13.47
CA ALA A 27 9.61 -1.71 -12.75
C ALA A 27 8.93 -3.06 -12.96
N LEU A 28 8.99 -3.59 -14.18
CA LEU A 28 8.47 -4.91 -14.51
C LEU A 28 9.22 -6.01 -13.75
N GLU A 29 10.56 -5.96 -13.71
CA GLU A 29 11.37 -6.93 -12.97
C GLU A 29 11.09 -6.86 -11.46
N GLU A 30 10.96 -5.65 -10.90
CA GLU A 30 10.60 -5.51 -9.48
C GLU A 30 9.21 -6.07 -9.18
N ALA A 31 8.22 -5.84 -10.07
CA ALA A 31 6.85 -6.30 -9.85
C ALA A 31 6.66 -7.80 -10.11
N MET A 32 7.29 -8.34 -11.16
CA MET A 32 7.01 -9.68 -11.70
C MET A 32 8.19 -10.65 -11.63
N GLY A 33 9.44 -10.16 -11.47
CA GLY A 33 10.64 -10.99 -11.38
C GLY A 33 10.65 -11.89 -10.14
N ASP A 34 11.49 -12.91 -10.14
CA ASP A 34 11.55 -13.91 -9.07
C ASP A 34 12.58 -13.59 -7.99
N ASN A 35 13.47 -12.64 -8.24
CA ASN A 35 14.54 -12.32 -7.32
C ASN A 35 14.03 -11.70 -6.01
N GLY A 36 14.45 -12.26 -4.89
CA GLY A 36 14.09 -11.79 -3.55
C GLY A 36 12.65 -12.06 -3.12
N ARG A 37 11.91 -12.90 -3.85
CA ARG A 37 10.54 -13.28 -3.49
C ARG A 37 10.51 -14.19 -2.27
N ILE A 38 9.51 -13.97 -1.43
CA ILE A 38 9.20 -14.84 -0.28
C ILE A 38 7.76 -15.35 -0.44
N PRO A 39 7.43 -16.50 0.18
CA PRO A 39 6.07 -17.02 0.17
C PRO A 39 5.05 -16.00 0.67
N LEU A 40 3.85 -15.99 0.10
CA LEU A 40 2.80 -15.04 0.46
C LEU A 40 2.48 -15.09 1.96
N LYS A 41 2.46 -16.27 2.57
CA LYS A 41 2.24 -16.44 4.02
C LYS A 41 3.28 -15.67 4.84
N GLU A 42 4.56 -15.84 4.52
CA GLU A 42 5.65 -15.14 5.21
C GLU A 42 5.57 -13.62 5.03
N CYS A 43 5.27 -13.17 3.80
CA CYS A 43 5.04 -11.76 3.52
C CYS A 43 3.92 -11.18 4.39
N MET A 44 2.81 -11.88 4.52
CA MET A 44 1.67 -11.46 5.33
C MET A 44 1.99 -11.44 6.83
N GLU A 45 2.81 -12.37 7.33
CA GLU A 45 3.27 -12.34 8.72
C GLU A 45 4.17 -11.14 9.02
N ILE A 46 5.05 -10.79 8.08
CA ILE A 46 5.89 -9.58 8.19
C ILE A 46 5.00 -8.34 8.20
N LEU A 47 4.05 -8.25 7.27
CA LEU A 47 3.10 -7.12 7.19
C LEU A 47 2.28 -7.00 8.48
N TYR A 48 1.81 -8.12 9.03
CA TYR A 48 1.08 -8.14 10.30
C TYR A 48 1.89 -7.52 11.43
N LYS A 49 3.15 -7.97 11.61
CA LYS A 49 4.04 -7.44 12.65
C LYS A 49 4.33 -5.96 12.45
N PHE A 50 4.49 -5.55 11.20
CA PHE A 50 4.74 -4.14 10.85
C PHE A 50 3.54 -3.23 11.14
N CYS A 51 2.34 -3.68 10.79
CA CYS A 51 1.10 -2.88 10.93
C CYS A 51 0.47 -2.98 12.32
N TRP A 52 0.81 -4.00 13.11
CA TRP A 52 0.19 -4.24 14.41
C TRP A 52 0.30 -3.03 15.34
N ASN A 53 -0.84 -2.65 15.90
CA ASN A 53 -0.95 -1.52 16.83
C ASN A 53 -0.49 -0.16 16.27
N ARG A 54 -0.50 0.01 14.94
CA ARG A 54 -0.25 1.32 14.33
C ARG A 54 -1.47 2.21 14.45
N ARG A 55 -1.22 3.50 14.70
CA ARG A 55 -2.28 4.52 14.83
C ARG A 55 -3.01 4.76 13.50
N ALA A 56 -2.31 4.65 12.40
CA ALA A 56 -2.83 4.84 11.05
C ALA A 56 -2.07 3.97 10.05
N VAL A 57 -2.80 3.41 9.11
CA VAL A 57 -2.27 2.70 7.94
C VAL A 57 -2.76 3.47 6.71
N TRP A 58 -1.82 4.11 6.03
CA TRP A 58 -2.10 4.93 4.87
C TRP A 58 -1.92 4.15 3.58
N SER A 59 -2.84 4.30 2.64
CA SER A 59 -2.70 3.77 1.30
C SER A 59 -3.28 4.72 0.25
N ASN A 60 -2.87 4.53 -0.99
CA ASN A 60 -3.37 5.31 -2.12
C ASN A 60 -4.60 4.63 -2.74
N GLY A 61 -5.66 4.57 -1.97
CA GLY A 61 -6.89 3.85 -2.25
C GLY A 61 -7.12 2.74 -1.22
N ALA A 62 -7.46 3.12 0.02
CA ALA A 62 -7.63 2.18 1.14
C ALA A 62 -8.65 1.07 0.85
N SER A 63 -9.67 1.36 0.06
CA SER A 63 -10.66 0.39 -0.41
C SER A 63 -10.11 -0.65 -1.40
N PHE A 64 -8.91 -0.44 -1.93
CA PHE A 64 -8.23 -1.39 -2.81
C PHE A 64 -7.07 -2.07 -2.07
N ASP A 65 -6.02 -1.35 -1.71
CA ASP A 65 -4.80 -1.95 -1.14
C ASP A 65 -5.08 -2.68 0.18
N CYS A 66 -5.80 -2.03 1.10
CA CYS A 66 -6.11 -2.64 2.39
C CYS A 66 -7.01 -3.88 2.23
N VAL A 67 -8.01 -3.83 1.37
CA VAL A 67 -8.93 -4.95 1.15
C VAL A 67 -8.20 -6.15 0.50
N VAL A 68 -7.34 -5.90 -0.47
CA VAL A 68 -6.51 -6.95 -1.10
C VAL A 68 -5.58 -7.61 -0.07
N MET A 69 -4.94 -6.81 0.80
CA MET A 69 -4.04 -7.32 1.84
C MET A 69 -4.80 -8.06 2.96
N GLU A 70 -5.97 -7.58 3.37
CA GLU A 70 -6.83 -8.32 4.31
C GLU A 70 -7.27 -9.67 3.76
N HIS A 71 -7.64 -9.71 2.49
CA HIS A 71 -8.01 -10.97 1.84
C HIS A 71 -6.82 -11.92 1.80
N ALA A 72 -5.64 -11.44 1.42
CA ALA A 72 -4.41 -12.24 1.44
C ALA A 72 -4.09 -12.78 2.84
N TRP A 73 -4.22 -11.95 3.89
CA TRP A 73 -4.04 -12.37 5.28
C TRP A 73 -5.02 -13.47 5.67
N ARG A 74 -6.30 -13.32 5.35
CA ARG A 74 -7.33 -14.33 5.65
C ARG A 74 -7.10 -15.67 4.96
N GLN A 75 -6.51 -15.65 3.76
CA GLN A 75 -6.16 -16.86 3.00
C GLN A 75 -4.92 -17.57 3.55
N THR A 76 -3.95 -16.82 4.08
CA THR A 76 -2.63 -17.37 4.44
C THR A 76 -2.44 -17.63 5.92
N SER A 77 -3.23 -16.98 6.78
CA SER A 77 -3.05 -17.05 8.23
C SER A 77 -3.82 -18.22 8.84
N ASP A 78 -3.14 -18.95 9.72
CA ASP A 78 -3.78 -19.97 10.58
C ASP A 78 -4.70 -19.33 11.64
N LYS A 79 -4.52 -18.03 11.87
CA LYS A 79 -5.34 -17.20 12.76
C LYS A 79 -5.80 -15.95 12.02
N PRO A 80 -6.83 -16.04 11.17
CA PRO A 80 -7.25 -14.94 10.30
C PRO A 80 -7.78 -13.71 11.05
N ASN A 81 -8.04 -13.83 12.33
CA ASN A 81 -8.41 -12.74 13.23
C ASN A 81 -7.44 -12.69 14.43
N PRO A 82 -6.99 -11.49 14.87
CA PRO A 82 -7.26 -10.19 14.25
C PRO A 82 -6.56 -10.00 12.90
N ILE A 83 -7.10 -9.10 12.06
CA ILE A 83 -6.46 -8.64 10.84
C ILE A 83 -5.26 -7.73 11.17
N PRO A 84 -4.33 -7.47 10.23
CA PRO A 84 -3.09 -6.69 10.50
C PRO A 84 -3.32 -5.29 11.08
N TRP A 85 -4.46 -4.67 10.83
CA TRP A 85 -4.86 -3.36 11.33
C TRP A 85 -6.32 -3.34 11.75
N GLN A 86 -6.70 -2.34 12.49
CA GLN A 86 -8.09 -2.12 12.86
C GLN A 86 -8.77 -1.28 11.77
N PHE A 87 -10.04 -1.56 11.44
CA PHE A 87 -10.75 -0.89 10.35
C PHE A 87 -10.76 0.65 10.51
N TRP A 88 -10.73 1.15 11.73
CA TRP A 88 -10.71 2.59 12.02
C TRP A 88 -9.33 3.24 11.89
N THR A 89 -8.26 2.47 11.67
CA THR A 89 -6.92 2.98 11.42
C THR A 89 -6.61 3.14 9.94
N MET A 90 -7.47 2.63 9.06
CA MET A 90 -7.28 2.78 7.62
C MET A 90 -7.49 4.23 7.20
N CYS A 91 -6.52 4.76 6.48
CA CYS A 91 -6.51 6.13 5.98
C CYS A 91 -6.26 6.13 4.47
N ASP A 92 -6.93 7.05 3.78
CA ASP A 92 -6.82 7.18 2.34
C ASP A 92 -6.10 8.47 1.96
N THR A 93 -5.01 8.35 1.20
CA THR A 93 -4.20 9.48 0.78
C THR A 93 -4.94 10.38 -0.21
N ARG A 94 -5.77 9.81 -1.09
CA ARG A 94 -6.55 10.58 -2.08
C ARG A 94 -7.54 11.51 -1.42
N THR A 95 -8.24 11.02 -0.39
CA THR A 95 -9.14 11.86 0.41
C THR A 95 -8.40 13.03 1.04
N LEU A 96 -7.20 12.78 1.59
CA LEU A 96 -6.37 13.82 2.18
C LEU A 96 -5.92 14.85 1.12
N TRP A 97 -5.62 14.41 -0.09
CA TRP A 97 -5.24 15.29 -1.20
C TRP A 97 -6.40 16.22 -1.61
N GLU A 98 -7.60 15.67 -1.75
CA GLU A 98 -8.79 16.47 -2.08
C GLU A 98 -9.03 17.57 -1.05
N ILE A 99 -8.90 17.26 0.23
CA ILE A 99 -9.13 18.23 1.31
C ILE A 99 -8.04 19.31 1.33
N THR A 100 -6.78 18.93 1.08
CA THR A 100 -5.63 19.83 1.27
C THR A 100 -5.13 20.48 -0.01
N GLY A 101 -5.47 19.93 -1.17
CA GLY A 101 -4.88 20.30 -2.45
C GLY A 101 -3.41 19.95 -2.59
N VAL A 102 -2.85 19.14 -1.67
CA VAL A 102 -1.50 18.55 -1.81
C VAL A 102 -1.63 17.28 -2.62
N SER A 103 -0.75 17.05 -3.59
CA SER A 103 -0.84 15.92 -4.51
C SER A 103 0.47 15.12 -4.58
N LEU A 104 0.46 13.99 -5.29
CA LEU A 104 1.68 13.21 -5.52
C LEU A 104 2.79 14.00 -6.21
N LYS A 105 2.47 15.04 -6.99
CA LYS A 105 3.46 15.94 -7.60
C LYS A 105 4.29 16.68 -6.55
N ASP A 106 3.72 16.94 -5.39
CA ASP A 106 4.38 17.61 -4.27
C ASP A 106 5.34 16.68 -3.52
N GLY A 107 5.24 15.37 -3.74
CA GLY A 107 6.13 14.35 -3.15
C GLY A 107 7.51 14.25 -3.80
N GLY A 108 7.79 15.04 -4.85
CA GLY A 108 9.04 14.94 -5.65
C GLY A 108 8.91 13.90 -6.75
N HIS A 109 9.96 13.44 -7.33
CA HIS A 109 10.13 12.47 -8.41
C HIS A 109 8.89 11.89 -9.14
N THR A 110 9.06 11.54 -10.41
CA THR A 110 8.08 10.79 -11.21
C THR A 110 7.86 9.40 -10.62
N THR A 111 6.68 8.85 -10.87
CA THR A 111 6.33 7.47 -10.50
C THR A 111 7.30 6.50 -11.16
N SER A 112 8.05 5.76 -10.34
CA SER A 112 8.93 4.69 -10.80
C SER A 112 8.20 3.36 -10.91
N HIS A 113 6.98 3.29 -10.36
CA HIS A 113 6.21 2.06 -10.12
C HIS A 113 6.96 1.02 -9.27
N LYS A 114 7.94 1.48 -8.50
CA LYS A 114 8.60 0.69 -7.46
C LYS A 114 7.89 0.91 -6.14
N ALA A 115 7.47 -0.18 -5.51
CA ALA A 115 6.58 -0.12 -4.35
C ALA A 115 7.12 0.73 -3.19
N VAL A 116 8.43 0.62 -2.89
CA VAL A 116 9.07 1.38 -1.80
C VAL A 116 9.14 2.88 -2.14
N GLU A 117 9.58 3.23 -3.34
CA GLU A 117 9.70 4.63 -3.77
C GLU A 117 8.33 5.31 -3.83
N ASP A 118 7.30 4.59 -4.29
CA ASP A 118 5.93 5.09 -4.32
C ASP A 118 5.36 5.27 -2.91
N ALA A 119 5.65 4.35 -1.98
CA ALA A 119 5.24 4.46 -0.58
C ALA A 119 5.93 5.63 0.14
N GLU A 120 7.24 5.82 -0.07
CA GLU A 120 7.99 6.97 0.47
C GLU A 120 7.42 8.30 -0.03
N ARG A 121 7.13 8.38 -1.32
CA ARG A 121 6.51 9.57 -1.91
C ARG A 121 5.14 9.86 -1.32
N GLN A 122 4.32 8.84 -1.15
CA GLN A 122 3.02 8.98 -0.48
C GLN A 122 3.17 9.46 0.96
N ALA A 123 4.13 8.92 1.72
CA ALA A 123 4.41 9.35 3.09
C ALA A 123 4.81 10.84 3.15
N ILE A 124 5.67 11.31 2.22
CA ILE A 124 6.04 12.72 2.12
C ILE A 124 4.81 13.60 1.87
N VAL A 125 3.93 13.18 0.97
CA VAL A 125 2.70 13.92 0.64
C VAL A 125 1.76 13.99 1.85
N VAL A 126 1.59 12.88 2.57
CA VAL A 126 0.80 12.85 3.82
C VAL A 126 1.36 13.84 4.84
N GLN A 127 2.68 13.86 5.05
CA GLN A 127 3.33 14.80 5.97
C GLN A 127 3.13 16.27 5.57
N LYS A 128 3.25 16.59 4.28
CA LYS A 128 3.00 17.94 3.75
C LYS A 128 1.54 18.36 3.95
N ALA A 129 0.60 17.46 3.67
CA ALA A 129 -0.82 17.70 3.85
C ALA A 129 -1.16 17.97 5.33
N TYR A 130 -0.66 17.15 6.25
CA TYR A 130 -0.80 17.38 7.70
C TYR A 130 -0.19 18.72 8.13
N THR A 131 0.99 19.05 7.64
CA THR A 131 1.65 20.34 7.94
C THR A 131 0.76 21.51 7.50
N LYS A 132 0.11 21.41 6.35
CA LYS A 132 -0.82 22.41 5.85
C LYS A 132 -2.06 22.56 6.75
N LEU A 133 -2.65 21.44 7.18
CA LEU A 133 -3.79 21.41 8.10
C LEU A 133 -3.45 21.98 9.49
N ILE A 134 -2.27 21.65 10.03
CA ILE A 134 -1.79 22.17 11.31
C ILE A 134 -1.61 23.69 11.22
N LYS A 135 -0.97 24.19 10.16
CA LYS A 135 -0.78 25.64 9.94
C LYS A 135 -2.09 26.40 9.78
N ALA A 136 -3.12 25.75 9.27
CA ALA A 136 -4.47 26.29 9.16
C ALA A 136 -5.31 26.08 10.44
N GLU A 137 -4.71 25.55 11.51
CA GLU A 137 -5.38 25.24 12.79
C GLU A 137 -6.58 24.28 12.67
N LEU A 138 -6.63 23.50 11.59
CA LEU A 138 -7.73 22.55 11.34
C LEU A 138 -7.55 21.20 12.04
N VAL A 139 -6.32 20.86 12.42
CA VAL A 139 -5.98 19.67 13.19
C VAL A 139 -4.92 19.98 14.22
N ALA A 140 -4.94 19.26 15.34
CA ALA A 140 -3.88 19.36 16.36
C ALA A 140 -2.59 18.71 15.86
N PRO A 141 -1.40 19.18 16.31
CA PRO A 141 -0.13 18.48 16.13
C PRO A 141 -0.22 17.04 16.66
N ALA A 142 0.44 16.11 15.98
CA ALA A 142 0.55 14.75 16.50
C ALA A 142 1.24 14.75 17.87
N ARG A 143 0.64 14.07 18.83
CA ARG A 143 1.22 13.84 20.16
C ARG A 143 2.24 12.72 20.14
#